data_273d19e67e88be733878eb78f7778e1b
#
_entry.id   273d19e67e88be733878eb78f7778e1b
#
_cell.length_a   1.000
_cell.length_b   1.000
_cell.length_c   1.000
_cell.angle_alpha   90.00
_cell.angle_beta   90.00
_cell.angle_gamma   90.00
#
_symmetry.space_group_name_H-M   'P 1'
#
loop_
_entity.id
_entity.type
_entity.pdbx_description
1 polymer ?
#
loop_
_entity_poly.entity_id
_entity_poly.type
_entity_poly.pdbx_seq_one_letter_code
_entity_poly.pdbx_strand_id
1 'polypeptide(L)'
;MKRYLLSTFTIAAAALLVTSCNDEMDNGLKTGDEGTVTFTAQLPSEMGTRAFADGLTAKHLQYAVYEAGQSTPLPVFGDETRVVGEAEMVDLKKSVTLQLTSGKSYDVIFWADATTDSPYTFDPATQKVSVDYSKVNNNSDNCDAFFKKETITVSGNQSVDVKLTRPFAQVNIGTDDFDAAKASGLEVTQTEVVAKAFATLNLATGEVSDEADRTFTMKAIPTASDGEFPVAGGYKYLSMDYLLVGADKATVDVAFNYGGPQNRTFTNVPVQRNYRTNIYGSLLTNT
;
A
#
# COMPACT_ATOMS: atom_id res chain seq x y z
N MET A 1 -40.85 -26.74 -45.75
CA MET A 1 -40.16 -25.54 -46.27
C MET A 1 -40.35 -24.42 -45.25
N LYS A 2 -39.34 -24.16 -44.45
CA LYS A 2 -39.32 -23.05 -43.50
C LYS A 2 -38.35 -22.00 -44.02
N ARG A 3 -38.87 -20.81 -44.31
CA ARG A 3 -38.09 -19.66 -44.79
C ARG A 3 -37.66 -18.81 -43.59
N TYR A 4 -36.36 -18.56 -43.43
CA TYR A 4 -35.81 -17.62 -42.47
C TYR A 4 -35.57 -16.29 -43.16
N LEU A 5 -36.17 -15.20 -42.62
CA LEU A 5 -35.89 -13.82 -43.02
C LEU A 5 -34.67 -13.33 -42.26
N LEU A 6 -33.62 -12.94 -42.98
CA LEU A 6 -32.48 -12.20 -42.44
C LEU A 6 -32.83 -10.70 -42.47
N SER A 7 -32.86 -10.07 -41.28
CA SER A 7 -33.04 -8.62 -41.16
C SER A 7 -31.67 -7.97 -41.06
N THR A 8 -31.30 -7.21 -42.08
CA THR A 8 -30.10 -6.36 -42.09
C THR A 8 -30.40 -5.05 -41.36
N PHE A 9 -29.70 -4.81 -40.27
CA PHE A 9 -29.68 -3.50 -39.62
C PHE A 9 -28.71 -2.58 -40.37
N THR A 10 -29.24 -1.57 -41.02
CA THR A 10 -28.48 -0.50 -41.65
C THR A 10 -28.19 0.55 -40.56
N ILE A 11 -26.93 0.72 -40.20
CA ILE A 11 -26.48 1.83 -39.34
C ILE A 11 -26.35 3.07 -40.22
N ALA A 12 -27.25 4.03 -40.03
CA ALA A 12 -27.14 5.34 -40.65
C ALA A 12 -26.18 6.21 -39.81
N ALA A 13 -24.99 6.44 -40.36
CA ALA A 13 -24.06 7.43 -39.84
C ALA A 13 -24.59 8.83 -40.21
N ALA A 14 -25.15 9.55 -39.21
CA ALA A 14 -25.48 10.94 -39.35
C ALA A 14 -24.20 11.78 -39.19
N ALA A 15 -23.63 12.22 -40.28
CA ALA A 15 -22.58 13.23 -40.28
C ALA A 15 -23.25 14.59 -40.02
N LEU A 16 -23.07 15.14 -38.79
CA LEU A 16 -23.40 16.52 -38.47
C LEU A 16 -22.28 17.42 -39.00
N LEU A 17 -22.57 18.09 -40.09
CA LEU A 17 -21.79 19.21 -40.56
C LEU A 17 -22.03 20.41 -39.63
N VAL A 18 -21.05 20.70 -38.76
CA VAL A 18 -21.05 21.95 -37.99
C VAL A 18 -20.47 23.03 -38.87
N THR A 19 -21.31 23.95 -39.27
CA THR A 19 -20.91 25.21 -39.93
C THR A 19 -20.11 26.06 -38.96
N SER A 20 -18.86 26.32 -39.33
CA SER A 20 -17.97 27.26 -38.67
C SER A 20 -18.58 28.66 -38.67
N CYS A 21 -18.92 29.20 -37.51
CA CYS A 21 -18.91 30.64 -37.27
C CYS A 21 -17.64 30.99 -36.51
N ASN A 22 -16.80 31.78 -37.12
CA ASN A 22 -15.68 32.44 -36.52
C ASN A 22 -16.21 33.41 -35.44
N ASP A 23 -15.93 33.11 -34.18
CA ASP A 23 -15.86 34.13 -33.13
C ASP A 23 -14.72 33.73 -32.17
N GLU A 24 -14.01 34.72 -31.76
CA GLU A 24 -12.77 34.81 -31.03
C GLU A 24 -12.49 33.67 -30.05
N MET A 25 -11.25 33.13 -30.12
CA MET A 25 -10.71 32.18 -29.18
C MET A 25 -10.73 32.74 -27.76
N ASP A 26 -11.82 32.52 -27.03
CA ASP A 26 -11.77 32.47 -25.59
C ASP A 26 -11.44 31.00 -25.20
N ASN A 27 -10.13 30.69 -25.05
CA ASN A 27 -9.61 29.39 -24.63
C ASN A 27 -9.82 29.13 -23.13
N GLY A 28 -10.77 29.80 -22.51
CA GLY A 28 -11.19 29.55 -21.14
C GLY A 28 -12.18 28.39 -21.12
N LEU A 29 -11.76 27.20 -20.64
CA LEU A 29 -12.70 26.18 -20.17
C LEU A 29 -13.67 26.84 -19.19
N LYS A 30 -14.96 26.81 -19.49
CA LYS A 30 -15.98 27.38 -18.61
C LYS A 30 -15.97 26.63 -17.29
N THR A 31 -15.97 27.35 -16.17
CA THR A 31 -16.11 26.78 -14.85
C THR A 31 -17.43 25.99 -14.80
N GLY A 32 -17.35 24.66 -14.70
CA GLY A 32 -18.52 23.77 -14.72
C GLY A 32 -18.50 22.74 -15.85
N ASP A 33 -17.60 22.86 -16.85
CA ASP A 33 -17.37 21.78 -17.81
C ASP A 33 -16.65 20.61 -17.12
N GLU A 34 -16.98 19.39 -17.52
CA GLU A 34 -16.30 18.19 -16.96
C GLU A 34 -15.00 17.92 -17.71
N GLY A 35 -14.00 17.51 -16.98
CA GLY A 35 -12.75 16.97 -17.50
C GLY A 35 -12.59 15.49 -17.12
N THR A 36 -12.13 14.69 -18.06
CA THR A 36 -11.77 13.28 -17.81
C THR A 36 -10.36 13.21 -17.28
N VAL A 37 -10.20 12.82 -16.01
CA VAL A 37 -8.88 12.65 -15.38
C VAL A 37 -8.59 11.17 -15.20
N THR A 38 -7.50 10.69 -15.80
CA THR A 38 -7.03 9.32 -15.64
C THR A 38 -5.82 9.30 -14.71
N PHE A 39 -5.99 8.70 -13.54
CA PHE A 39 -4.90 8.45 -12.59
C PHE A 39 -4.33 7.07 -12.85
N THR A 40 -3.02 6.96 -13.00
CA THR A 40 -2.32 5.67 -13.04
C THR A 40 -1.56 5.46 -11.73
N ALA A 41 -2.21 4.77 -10.79
CA ALA A 41 -1.59 4.36 -9.54
C ALA A 41 -0.58 3.24 -9.80
N GLN A 42 0.63 3.39 -9.28
CA GLN A 42 1.69 2.39 -9.43
C GLN A 42 2.48 2.21 -8.13
N LEU A 43 2.80 0.96 -7.83
CA LEU A 43 3.72 0.61 -6.75
C LEU A 43 5.17 0.80 -7.20
N PRO A 44 6.13 0.97 -6.27
CA PRO A 44 7.54 1.07 -6.63
C PRO A 44 8.02 -0.18 -7.37
N SER A 45 8.61 -0.01 -8.55
CA SER A 45 9.15 -1.12 -9.37
C SER A 45 10.53 -1.60 -8.94
N GLU A 46 11.22 -0.85 -8.06
CA GLU A 46 12.60 -1.13 -7.63
C GLU A 46 12.70 -1.97 -6.35
N MET A 47 11.59 -2.56 -5.93
CA MET A 47 11.56 -3.48 -4.80
C MET A 47 12.13 -4.84 -5.21
N GLY A 48 13.40 -4.94 -5.40
CA GLY A 48 14.18 -6.08 -5.91
C GLY A 48 13.53 -7.47 -5.78
N THR A 49 14.00 -8.44 -6.53
CA THR A 49 13.52 -9.83 -6.67
C THR A 49 13.55 -10.66 -5.38
N ARG A 50 13.05 -10.13 -4.26
CA ARG A 50 13.05 -10.79 -2.95
C ARG A 50 11.61 -11.09 -2.54
N ALA A 51 11.36 -12.29 -2.03
CA ALA A 51 10.04 -12.80 -1.72
C ALA A 51 9.24 -11.96 -0.70
N PHE A 52 9.91 -11.12 0.11
CA PHE A 52 9.24 -10.17 0.99
C PHE A 52 9.44 -8.73 0.54
N ALA A 53 8.38 -7.92 0.68
CA ALA A 53 8.33 -6.51 0.32
C ALA A 53 8.49 -6.22 -1.19
N ASP A 54 8.03 -7.13 -2.03
CA ASP A 54 7.97 -6.95 -3.48
C ASP A 54 6.67 -6.23 -3.95
N GLY A 55 5.72 -6.00 -3.03
CA GLY A 55 4.44 -5.34 -3.27
C GLY A 55 3.42 -6.17 -4.04
N LEU A 56 3.74 -7.41 -4.42
CA LEU A 56 2.88 -8.24 -5.26
C LEU A 56 1.57 -8.67 -4.57
N THR A 57 1.49 -8.58 -3.25
CA THR A 57 0.28 -8.85 -2.48
C THR A 57 -0.68 -7.67 -2.42
N ALA A 58 -0.19 -6.43 -2.57
CA ALA A 58 -0.99 -5.20 -2.49
C ALA A 58 -1.80 -4.98 -3.79
N LYS A 59 -2.75 -5.86 -4.06
CA LYS A 59 -3.58 -5.86 -5.26
C LYS A 59 -4.91 -5.12 -5.12
N HIS A 60 -5.35 -4.85 -3.92
CA HIS A 60 -6.58 -4.13 -3.64
C HIS A 60 -6.31 -2.63 -3.55
N LEU A 61 -6.64 -1.90 -4.61
CA LEU A 61 -6.55 -0.44 -4.65
C LEU A 61 -7.88 0.17 -4.23
N GLN A 62 -7.84 1.01 -3.21
CA GLN A 62 -8.94 1.86 -2.79
C GLN A 62 -8.59 3.33 -3.06
N TYR A 63 -9.58 4.14 -3.43
CA TYR A 63 -9.38 5.57 -3.61
C TYR A 63 -10.62 6.37 -3.22
N ALA A 64 -10.40 7.56 -2.70
CA ALA A 64 -11.45 8.52 -2.36
C ALA A 64 -11.09 9.91 -2.88
N VAL A 65 -12.12 10.66 -3.30
CA VAL A 65 -11.98 11.97 -3.93
C VAL A 65 -12.58 13.04 -3.00
N TYR A 66 -11.92 14.17 -2.89
CA TYR A 66 -12.35 15.31 -2.07
C TYR A 66 -12.19 16.61 -2.88
N GLU A 67 -13.01 17.62 -2.66
CA GLU A 67 -12.62 18.96 -3.07
C GLU A 67 -11.34 19.36 -2.29
N ALA A 68 -10.40 20.02 -2.93
CA ALA A 68 -9.11 20.32 -2.31
C ALA A 68 -9.26 21.04 -0.97
N GLY A 69 -8.60 20.51 0.05
CA GLY A 69 -8.66 21.02 1.41
C GLY A 69 -9.92 20.65 2.20
N GLN A 70 -10.83 19.86 1.62
CA GLN A 70 -12.00 19.34 2.32
C GLN A 70 -11.77 17.92 2.84
N SER A 71 -12.51 17.54 3.87
CA SER A 71 -12.49 16.18 4.44
C SER A 71 -13.73 15.35 4.10
N THR A 72 -14.76 15.97 3.52
CA THR A 72 -15.97 15.25 3.09
C THR A 72 -15.70 14.58 1.75
N PRO A 73 -15.76 13.24 1.68
CA PRO A 73 -15.53 12.53 0.43
C PRO A 73 -16.70 12.74 -0.55
N LEU A 74 -16.37 12.81 -1.83
CA LEU A 74 -17.33 12.90 -2.92
C LEU A 74 -17.77 11.50 -3.39
N PRO A 75 -18.99 11.37 -3.97
CA PRO A 75 -19.39 10.13 -4.61
C PRO A 75 -18.42 9.71 -5.71
N VAL A 76 -18.22 8.40 -5.86
CA VAL A 76 -17.41 7.85 -6.94
C VAL A 76 -18.21 7.90 -8.24
N PHE A 77 -17.58 8.34 -9.33
CA PHE A 77 -18.21 8.40 -10.64
C PHE A 77 -18.87 7.07 -11.02
N GLY A 78 -20.13 7.15 -11.44
CA GLY A 78 -20.94 6.00 -11.83
C GLY A 78 -21.60 5.25 -10.68
N ASP A 79 -21.33 5.64 -9.41
CA ASP A 79 -22.01 5.11 -8.23
C ASP A 79 -22.12 6.20 -7.15
N GLU A 80 -23.21 6.94 -7.21
CA GLU A 80 -23.52 8.07 -6.31
C GLU A 80 -23.68 7.65 -4.84
N THR A 81 -23.77 6.36 -4.57
CA THR A 81 -23.89 5.82 -3.20
C THR A 81 -22.53 5.47 -2.59
N ARG A 82 -21.46 5.46 -3.39
CA ARG A 82 -20.12 5.09 -2.97
C ARG A 82 -19.22 6.31 -2.87
N VAL A 83 -18.49 6.40 -1.77
CA VAL A 83 -17.46 7.44 -1.55
C VAL A 83 -16.03 6.89 -1.69
N VAL A 84 -15.91 5.58 -1.86
CA VAL A 84 -14.65 4.86 -2.10
C VAL A 84 -14.76 4.08 -3.39
N GLY A 85 -13.86 4.31 -4.33
CA GLY A 85 -13.64 3.45 -5.49
C GLY A 85 -12.70 2.31 -5.13
N GLU A 86 -12.93 1.15 -5.74
CA GLU A 86 -12.09 -0.04 -5.58
C GLU A 86 -11.68 -0.59 -6.94
N ALA A 87 -10.46 -1.08 -7.03
CA ALA A 87 -9.94 -1.68 -8.25
C ALA A 87 -8.86 -2.71 -7.94
N GLU A 88 -8.69 -3.70 -8.82
CA GLU A 88 -7.59 -4.65 -8.74
C GLU A 88 -6.36 -4.11 -9.48
N MET A 89 -5.20 -4.15 -8.83
CA MET A 89 -3.92 -3.82 -9.44
C MET A 89 -3.36 -5.04 -10.18
N VAL A 90 -2.93 -4.82 -11.40
CA VAL A 90 -2.27 -5.83 -12.23
C VAL A 90 -0.87 -5.32 -12.58
N ASP A 91 0.13 -6.17 -12.42
CA ASP A 91 1.54 -5.83 -12.66
C ASP A 91 1.96 -4.54 -11.91
N LEU A 92 1.54 -4.43 -10.64
CA LEU A 92 1.83 -3.30 -9.74
C LEU A 92 1.24 -1.96 -10.20
N LYS A 93 0.25 -1.99 -11.10
CA LYS A 93 -0.37 -0.78 -11.67
C LYS A 93 -1.88 -0.91 -11.79
N LYS A 94 -2.55 0.24 -11.70
CA LYS A 94 -3.96 0.39 -12.06
C LYS A 94 -4.26 1.80 -12.51
N SER A 95 -4.95 1.94 -13.62
CA SER A 95 -5.55 3.22 -14.02
C SER A 95 -7.01 3.29 -13.60
N VAL A 96 -7.38 4.42 -13.01
CA VAL A 96 -8.75 4.79 -12.67
C VAL A 96 -9.08 6.11 -13.37
N THR A 97 -10.28 6.20 -13.93
CA THR A 97 -10.71 7.38 -14.69
C THR A 97 -11.90 8.01 -13.98
N LEU A 98 -11.81 9.31 -13.72
CA LEU A 98 -12.81 10.10 -13.03
C LEU A 98 -13.30 11.25 -13.93
N GLN A 99 -14.59 11.58 -13.83
CA GLN A 99 -15.16 12.80 -14.39
C GLN A 99 -15.19 13.86 -13.29
N LEU A 100 -14.45 14.96 -13.46
CA LEU A 100 -14.29 15.99 -12.45
C LEU A 100 -14.57 17.36 -13.09
N THR A 101 -15.10 18.28 -12.31
CA THR A 101 -15.44 19.63 -12.79
C THR A 101 -14.18 20.42 -13.14
N SER A 102 -14.12 20.92 -14.36
CA SER A 102 -13.04 21.77 -14.86
C SER A 102 -12.93 23.07 -14.09
N GLY A 103 -11.70 23.52 -13.84
CA GLY A 103 -11.41 24.73 -13.05
C GLY A 103 -11.44 24.50 -11.54
N LYS A 104 -11.87 23.33 -11.04
CA LYS A 104 -11.80 22.99 -9.62
C LYS A 104 -10.53 22.19 -9.30
N SER A 105 -10.14 22.25 -8.02
CA SER A 105 -9.03 21.46 -7.48
C SER A 105 -9.55 20.34 -6.58
N TYR A 106 -8.93 19.19 -6.67
CA TYR A 106 -9.31 17.98 -5.94
C TYR A 106 -8.10 17.34 -5.27
N ASP A 107 -8.35 16.79 -4.09
CA ASP A 107 -7.46 15.85 -3.41
C ASP A 107 -7.96 14.43 -3.69
N VAL A 108 -7.11 13.56 -4.20
CA VAL A 108 -7.41 12.15 -4.40
C VAL A 108 -6.45 11.33 -3.54
N ILE A 109 -7.02 10.55 -2.64
CA ILE A 109 -6.27 9.67 -1.74
C ILE A 109 -6.33 8.25 -2.32
N PHE A 110 -5.18 7.61 -2.42
CA PHE A 110 -5.01 6.23 -2.83
C PHE A 110 -4.43 5.40 -1.69
N TRP A 111 -4.99 4.21 -1.49
CA TRP A 111 -4.50 3.19 -0.58
C TRP A 111 -4.49 1.84 -1.31
N ALA A 112 -3.38 1.11 -1.24
CA ALA A 112 -3.27 -0.23 -1.81
C ALA A 112 -2.78 -1.20 -0.74
N ASP A 113 -3.48 -2.32 -0.59
CA ASP A 113 -3.19 -3.37 0.39
C ASP A 113 -3.53 -4.76 -0.16
N ALA A 114 -3.43 -5.80 0.68
CA ALA A 114 -3.77 -7.15 0.30
C ALA A 114 -5.28 -7.31 0.07
N THR A 115 -5.66 -8.11 -0.91
CA THR A 115 -7.07 -8.40 -1.24
C THR A 115 -7.78 -9.18 -0.13
N THR A 116 -7.04 -10.01 0.60
CA THR A 116 -7.56 -10.84 1.69
C THR A 116 -6.64 -10.72 2.90
N ASP A 117 -7.21 -10.91 4.07
CA ASP A 117 -6.48 -10.90 5.36
C ASP A 117 -5.68 -9.60 5.61
N SER A 118 -6.10 -8.49 5.00
CA SER A 118 -5.53 -7.18 5.28
C SER A 118 -5.85 -6.76 6.72
N PRO A 119 -4.85 -6.32 7.50
CA PRO A 119 -5.08 -5.78 8.84
C PRO A 119 -5.53 -4.32 8.82
N TYR A 120 -5.77 -3.74 7.66
CA TYR A 120 -6.02 -2.31 7.48
C TYR A 120 -7.48 -2.00 7.22
N THR A 121 -7.93 -0.86 7.73
CA THR A 121 -9.25 -0.31 7.43
C THR A 121 -9.10 1.15 7.01
N PHE A 122 -9.47 1.46 5.78
CA PHE A 122 -9.53 2.83 5.27
C PHE A 122 -10.89 3.44 5.59
N ASP A 123 -10.87 4.57 6.31
CA ASP A 123 -12.05 5.39 6.59
C ASP A 123 -11.96 6.70 5.77
N PRO A 124 -12.74 6.83 4.69
CA PRO A 124 -12.74 8.02 3.85
C PRO A 124 -13.28 9.27 4.57
N ALA A 125 -14.18 9.11 5.55
CA ALA A 125 -14.77 10.25 6.26
C ALA A 125 -13.75 10.96 7.17
N THR A 126 -12.78 10.23 7.69
CA THR A 126 -11.69 10.79 8.51
C THR A 126 -10.37 10.88 7.77
N GLN A 127 -10.29 10.39 6.53
CA GLN A 127 -9.08 10.30 5.72
C GLN A 127 -7.96 9.48 6.40
N LYS A 128 -8.34 8.46 7.15
CA LYS A 128 -7.39 7.66 7.97
C LYS A 128 -7.41 6.19 7.59
N VAL A 129 -6.28 5.56 7.83
CA VAL A 129 -6.17 4.10 7.90
C VAL A 129 -5.84 3.70 9.32
N SER A 130 -6.55 2.71 9.83
CA SER A 130 -6.26 2.06 11.11
C SER A 130 -5.67 0.67 10.90
N VAL A 131 -4.76 0.27 11.79
CA VAL A 131 -4.12 -1.04 11.83
C VAL A 131 -4.72 -1.87 12.96
N ASP A 132 -5.30 -3.01 12.62
CA ASP A 132 -5.72 -4.02 13.58
C ASP A 132 -4.55 -4.99 13.84
N TYR A 133 -3.77 -4.72 14.88
CA TYR A 133 -2.62 -5.55 15.22
C TYR A 133 -2.98 -6.98 15.64
N SER A 134 -4.24 -7.28 15.94
CA SER A 134 -4.69 -8.66 16.19
C SER A 134 -4.73 -9.50 14.92
N LYS A 135 -4.78 -8.86 13.74
CA LYS A 135 -4.78 -9.48 12.42
C LYS A 135 -3.42 -9.41 11.72
N VAL A 136 -2.47 -8.72 12.29
CA VAL A 136 -1.11 -8.66 11.72
C VAL A 136 -0.50 -10.06 11.78
N ASN A 137 -0.34 -10.66 10.61
CA ASN A 137 0.36 -11.93 10.46
C ASN A 137 1.79 -11.64 10.02
N ASN A 138 2.73 -11.90 10.92
CA ASN A 138 4.14 -11.76 10.61
C ASN A 138 4.58 -12.84 9.63
N ASN A 139 5.66 -12.61 8.94
CA ASN A 139 6.11 -13.44 7.84
C ASN A 139 5.10 -13.47 6.67
N SER A 140 4.33 -12.39 6.50
CA SER A 140 3.37 -12.29 5.42
C SER A 140 3.39 -10.90 4.80
N ASP A 141 3.53 -10.83 3.50
CA ASP A 141 3.40 -9.60 2.72
C ASP A 141 1.95 -9.08 2.65
N ASN A 142 0.98 -9.78 3.23
CA ASN A 142 -0.37 -9.26 3.40
C ASN A 142 -0.41 -8.02 4.32
N CYS A 143 0.67 -7.78 5.08
CA CYS A 143 0.87 -6.57 5.86
C CYS A 143 1.61 -5.47 5.08
N ASP A 144 1.97 -5.70 3.82
CA ASP A 144 2.54 -4.66 2.98
C ASP A 144 1.44 -3.79 2.37
N ALA A 145 1.58 -2.47 2.50
CA ALA A 145 0.61 -1.55 1.95
C ALA A 145 1.25 -0.22 1.53
N PHE A 146 0.54 0.52 0.69
CA PHE A 146 1.07 1.72 0.03
C PHE A 146 0.00 2.80 -0.05
N PHE A 147 0.42 4.05 -0.01
CA PHE A 147 -0.50 5.17 -0.13
C PHE A 147 0.09 6.35 -0.89
N LYS A 148 -0.77 7.21 -1.35
CA LYS A 148 -0.46 8.53 -1.87
C LYS A 148 -1.68 9.42 -1.82
N LYS A 149 -1.49 10.66 -1.44
CA LYS A 149 -2.41 11.76 -1.72
C LYS A 149 -1.88 12.52 -2.93
N GLU A 150 -2.73 12.76 -3.92
CA GLU A 150 -2.43 13.58 -5.07
C GLU A 150 -3.40 14.76 -5.11
N THR A 151 -2.87 15.97 -5.32
CA THR A 151 -3.68 17.18 -5.46
C THR A 151 -3.58 17.68 -6.90
N ILE A 152 -4.70 17.85 -7.57
CA ILE A 152 -4.76 18.30 -8.95
C ILE A 152 -5.72 19.48 -9.12
N THR A 153 -5.46 20.31 -10.14
CA THR A 153 -6.45 21.24 -10.68
C THR A 153 -6.87 20.74 -12.06
N VAL A 154 -8.18 20.58 -12.26
CA VAL A 154 -8.71 20.04 -13.52
C VAL A 154 -8.71 21.13 -14.59
N SER A 155 -7.99 20.89 -15.68
CA SER A 155 -7.90 21.79 -16.83
C SER A 155 -8.37 21.13 -18.13
N GLY A 156 -9.34 20.24 -18.04
CA GLY A 156 -9.83 19.39 -19.13
C GLY A 156 -9.35 17.96 -18.99
N ASN A 157 -9.24 17.24 -20.11
CA ASN A 157 -8.79 15.84 -20.10
C ASN A 157 -7.29 15.79 -19.78
N GLN A 158 -6.93 15.00 -18.78
CA GLN A 158 -5.54 14.88 -18.33
C GLN A 158 -5.22 13.50 -17.75
N SER A 159 -3.94 13.16 -17.75
CA SER A 159 -3.42 11.93 -17.13
C SER A 159 -2.43 12.28 -16.03
N VAL A 160 -2.51 11.55 -14.92
CA VAL A 160 -1.67 11.76 -13.72
C VAL A 160 -1.05 10.44 -13.30
N ASP A 161 0.27 10.38 -13.26
CA ASP A 161 1.00 9.23 -12.70
C ASP A 161 1.11 9.39 -11.18
N VAL A 162 0.59 8.40 -10.44
CA VAL A 162 0.56 8.39 -8.98
C VAL A 162 1.49 7.29 -8.46
N LYS A 163 2.65 7.69 -7.95
CA LYS A 163 3.61 6.77 -7.35
C LYS A 163 3.28 6.56 -5.87
N LEU A 164 2.74 5.39 -5.54
CA LEU A 164 2.44 5.01 -4.17
C LEU A 164 3.73 4.73 -3.38
N THR A 165 3.71 5.00 -2.08
CA THR A 165 4.85 4.79 -1.18
C THR A 165 4.42 4.01 0.04
N ARG A 166 5.31 3.16 0.57
CA ARG A 166 5.06 2.37 1.77
C ARG A 166 5.15 3.26 3.02
N PRO A 167 4.13 3.30 3.89
CA PRO A 167 4.18 4.03 5.16
C PRO A 167 4.90 3.28 6.28
N PHE A 168 5.29 2.02 6.03
CA PHE A 168 5.90 1.14 7.00
C PHE A 168 7.43 1.11 6.87
N ALA A 169 8.10 0.87 8.00
CA ALA A 169 9.45 0.32 8.04
C ALA A 169 9.35 -1.21 8.05
N GLN A 170 10.24 -1.90 7.36
CA GLN A 170 10.39 -3.35 7.49
C GLN A 170 11.56 -3.65 8.41
N VAL A 171 11.35 -4.46 9.45
CA VAL A 171 12.40 -4.94 10.35
C VAL A 171 12.53 -6.44 10.18
N ASN A 172 13.74 -6.89 9.86
CA ASN A 172 14.06 -8.30 9.68
C ASN A 172 15.07 -8.74 10.73
N ILE A 173 14.90 -9.98 11.23
CA ILE A 173 15.86 -10.61 12.14
C ILE A 173 16.34 -11.92 11.52
N GLY A 174 17.65 -12.09 11.46
CA GLY A 174 18.30 -13.28 10.90
C GLY A 174 19.49 -13.74 11.73
N THR A 175 19.79 -15.04 11.70
CA THR A 175 20.88 -15.62 12.47
C THR A 175 21.76 -16.56 11.65
N ASP A 176 23.04 -16.63 11.97
CA ASP A 176 24.01 -17.56 11.38
C ASP A 176 24.24 -18.81 12.24
N ASP A 177 23.71 -18.84 13.47
CA ASP A 177 23.91 -19.93 14.43
C ASP A 177 22.70 -20.87 14.59
N PHE A 178 21.77 -20.86 13.63
CA PHE A 178 20.52 -21.66 13.70
C PHE A 178 20.80 -23.16 13.83
N ASP A 179 21.70 -23.70 13.02
CA ASP A 179 22.03 -25.11 13.04
C ASP A 179 22.82 -25.49 14.31
N ALA A 180 23.67 -24.62 14.82
CA ALA A 180 24.36 -24.80 16.07
C ALA A 180 23.40 -24.81 17.27
N ALA A 181 22.42 -23.94 17.27
CA ALA A 181 21.35 -23.88 18.27
C ALA A 181 20.55 -25.21 18.26
N LYS A 182 20.14 -25.67 17.08
CA LYS A 182 19.43 -26.93 16.91
C LYS A 182 20.27 -28.12 17.39
N ALA A 183 21.57 -28.17 17.08
CA ALA A 183 22.47 -29.21 17.53
C ALA A 183 22.65 -29.22 19.06
N SER A 184 22.48 -28.08 19.73
CA SER A 184 22.50 -27.96 21.18
C SER A 184 21.14 -28.25 21.86
N GLY A 185 20.11 -28.62 21.06
CA GLY A 185 18.77 -28.95 21.55
C GLY A 185 17.79 -27.77 21.62
N LEU A 186 18.17 -26.58 21.10
CA LEU A 186 17.26 -25.46 20.99
C LEU A 186 16.57 -25.49 19.62
N GLU A 187 15.29 -25.83 19.61
CA GLU A 187 14.49 -25.83 18.39
C GLU A 187 13.64 -24.55 18.32
N VAL A 188 13.99 -23.66 17.41
CA VAL A 188 13.26 -22.39 17.18
C VAL A 188 12.26 -22.62 16.06
N THR A 189 10.97 -22.66 16.41
CA THR A 189 9.88 -22.85 15.44
C THR A 189 9.02 -21.62 15.27
N GLN A 190 8.99 -20.74 16.27
CA GLN A 190 8.26 -19.48 16.26
C GLN A 190 9.10 -18.38 16.91
N THR A 191 8.77 -17.14 16.61
CA THR A 191 9.40 -15.96 17.21
C THR A 191 8.35 -14.90 17.54
N GLU A 192 8.72 -14.00 18.43
CA GLU A 192 7.91 -12.85 18.81
C GLU A 192 8.80 -11.61 18.87
N VAL A 193 8.32 -10.54 18.27
CA VAL A 193 8.94 -9.23 18.32
C VAL A 193 8.00 -8.27 19.03
N VAL A 194 8.53 -7.47 19.96
CA VAL A 194 7.81 -6.35 20.56
C VAL A 194 8.56 -5.07 20.22
N ALA A 195 7.89 -4.14 19.58
CA ALA A 195 8.45 -2.85 19.20
C ALA A 195 7.38 -1.74 19.23
N LYS A 196 7.80 -0.51 19.39
CA LYS A 196 6.90 0.64 19.26
C LYS A 196 6.49 0.81 17.80
N ALA A 197 5.17 0.90 17.58
CA ALA A 197 4.58 1.24 16.29
C ALA A 197 3.27 1.99 16.49
N PHE A 198 2.87 2.74 15.47
CA PHE A 198 1.62 3.49 15.47
C PHE A 198 0.46 2.61 14.96
N ALA A 199 -0.78 2.96 15.33
CA ALA A 199 -1.96 2.23 14.86
C ALA A 199 -2.81 3.04 13.86
N THR A 200 -2.54 4.32 13.68
CA THR A 200 -3.33 5.18 12.79
C THR A 200 -2.42 6.01 11.90
N LEU A 201 -2.75 6.06 10.61
CA LEU A 201 -2.13 6.93 9.62
C LEU A 201 -3.19 7.86 9.03
N ASN A 202 -2.98 9.17 9.10
CA ASN A 202 -3.75 10.15 8.35
C ASN A 202 -3.20 10.24 6.93
N LEU A 203 -3.98 9.80 5.95
CA LEU A 203 -3.56 9.74 4.54
C LEU A 203 -3.49 11.11 3.88
N ALA A 204 -4.20 12.10 4.43
CA ALA A 204 -4.17 13.47 3.91
C ALA A 204 -2.90 14.22 4.31
N THR A 205 -2.39 14.00 5.54
CA THR A 205 -1.21 14.71 6.07
C THR A 205 0.03 13.82 6.14
N GLY A 206 -0.14 12.51 6.15
CA GLY A 206 0.95 11.55 6.39
C GLY A 206 1.33 11.41 7.87
N GLU A 207 0.62 12.07 8.78
CA GLU A 207 0.87 11.96 10.22
C GLU A 207 0.37 10.64 10.79
N VAL A 208 1.03 10.16 11.83
CA VAL A 208 0.68 8.93 12.54
C VAL A 208 0.29 9.25 14.00
N SER A 209 -0.55 8.39 14.59
CA SER A 209 -0.98 8.46 15.98
C SER A 209 -1.17 7.09 16.60
N ASP A 210 -1.47 7.06 17.89
CA ASP A 210 -1.71 5.86 18.67
C ASP A 210 -0.47 4.95 18.78
N GLU A 211 0.66 5.56 19.16
CA GLU A 211 1.91 4.85 19.44
C GLU A 211 1.77 3.98 20.68
N ALA A 212 2.18 2.72 20.56
CA ALA A 212 2.29 1.79 21.67
C ALA A 212 3.27 0.68 21.35
N ASP A 213 3.66 -0.08 22.36
CA ASP A 213 4.35 -1.35 22.17
C ASP A 213 3.38 -2.33 21.47
N ARG A 214 3.79 -2.86 20.34
CA ARG A 214 3.03 -3.80 19.52
C ARG A 214 3.76 -5.13 19.49
N THR A 215 2.99 -6.19 19.62
CA THR A 215 3.51 -7.55 19.60
C THR A 215 3.28 -8.16 18.22
N PHE A 216 4.35 -8.63 17.61
CA PHE A 216 4.38 -9.28 16.32
C PHE A 216 4.77 -10.74 16.54
N THR A 217 3.79 -11.64 16.41
CA THR A 217 4.01 -13.06 16.63
C THR A 217 4.16 -13.79 15.31
N MET A 218 5.32 -14.36 15.08
CA MET A 218 5.57 -15.25 13.95
C MET A 218 5.34 -16.69 14.38
N LYS A 219 4.24 -17.27 13.95
CA LYS A 219 3.84 -18.65 14.31
C LYS A 219 4.71 -19.72 13.66
N ALA A 220 5.39 -19.39 12.56
CA ALA A 220 6.36 -20.24 11.89
C ALA A 220 7.46 -19.37 11.31
N ILE A 221 8.72 -19.70 11.59
CA ILE A 221 9.86 -18.99 11.00
C ILE A 221 9.87 -19.16 9.47
N PRO A 222 10.37 -18.17 8.70
CA PRO A 222 10.44 -18.27 7.25
C PRO A 222 11.17 -19.51 6.75
N THR A 223 10.65 -20.11 5.69
CA THR A 223 11.27 -21.21 4.97
C THR A 223 12.03 -20.69 3.74
N ALA A 224 12.74 -21.57 3.05
CA ALA A 224 13.44 -21.18 1.81
C ALA A 224 12.48 -20.68 0.70
N SER A 225 11.22 -21.14 0.72
CA SER A 225 10.19 -20.67 -0.22
C SER A 225 9.72 -19.24 0.05
N ASP A 226 9.89 -18.76 1.29
CA ASP A 226 9.52 -17.38 1.67
C ASP A 226 10.64 -16.38 1.33
N GLY A 227 11.77 -16.86 0.80
CA GLY A 227 12.91 -16.07 0.37
C GLY A 227 14.11 -16.13 1.31
N GLU A 228 15.22 -15.62 0.81
CA GLU A 228 16.47 -15.56 1.55
C GLU A 228 16.54 -14.30 2.41
N PHE A 229 17.27 -14.39 3.54
CA PHE A 229 17.57 -13.21 4.35
C PHE A 229 18.34 -12.19 3.52
N PRO A 230 17.98 -10.90 3.55
CA PRO A 230 18.47 -9.89 2.60
C PRO A 230 19.92 -9.44 2.80
N VAL A 231 20.68 -10.15 3.63
CA VAL A 231 22.13 -9.94 3.84
C VAL A 231 22.89 -11.19 3.43
N ALA A 232 23.94 -11.02 2.63
CA ALA A 232 24.80 -12.14 2.26
C ALA A 232 25.48 -12.74 3.50
N GLY A 233 25.71 -14.07 3.49
CA GLY A 233 26.38 -14.76 4.60
C GLY A 233 25.62 -15.98 5.14
N GLY A 234 24.53 -16.40 4.48
CA GLY A 234 23.82 -17.63 4.84
C GLY A 234 22.99 -17.51 6.12
N TYR A 235 22.53 -16.30 6.45
CA TYR A 235 21.68 -16.08 7.61
C TYR A 235 20.31 -16.74 7.44
N LYS A 236 19.87 -17.47 8.46
CA LYS A 236 18.51 -18.00 8.55
C LYS A 236 17.56 -16.88 8.95
N TYR A 237 16.47 -16.71 8.20
CA TYR A 237 15.41 -15.78 8.53
C TYR A 237 14.66 -16.22 9.80
N LEU A 238 14.50 -15.34 10.78
CA LEU A 238 13.78 -15.60 12.02
C LEU A 238 12.52 -14.77 12.17
N SER A 239 12.50 -13.51 11.70
CA SER A 239 11.34 -12.61 11.79
C SER A 239 11.36 -11.59 10.67
N MET A 240 10.17 -11.20 10.21
CA MET A 240 9.94 -10.10 9.28
C MET A 240 8.67 -9.38 9.69
N ASP A 241 8.78 -8.10 10.00
CA ASP A 241 7.72 -7.30 10.59
C ASP A 241 7.58 -5.96 9.88
N TYR A 242 6.32 -5.52 9.65
CA TYR A 242 6.00 -4.21 9.11
C TYR A 242 5.52 -3.29 10.24
N LEU A 243 6.29 -2.26 10.57
CA LEU A 243 6.00 -1.28 11.60
C LEU A 243 5.48 0.01 10.96
N LEU A 244 4.27 0.44 11.33
CA LEU A 244 3.81 1.77 10.96
C LEU A 244 4.63 2.82 11.74
N VAL A 245 5.33 3.68 11.01
CA VAL A 245 6.26 4.66 11.57
C VAL A 245 6.00 6.07 11.06
N GLY A 246 6.54 7.09 11.75
CA GLY A 246 6.50 8.47 11.29
C GLY A 246 7.21 8.70 9.96
N ALA A 247 7.07 9.89 9.39
CA ALA A 247 7.71 10.25 8.12
C ALA A 247 9.23 10.37 8.26
N ASP A 248 9.69 10.86 9.40
CA ASP A 248 11.11 11.07 9.69
C ASP A 248 11.78 9.78 10.15
N LYS A 249 13.09 9.71 9.94
CA LYS A 249 13.91 8.63 10.49
C LYS A 249 13.87 8.68 12.02
N ALA A 250 13.58 7.54 12.65
CA ALA A 250 13.51 7.38 14.09
C ALA A 250 14.30 6.14 14.53
N THR A 251 14.31 5.88 15.84
CA THR A 251 14.83 4.63 16.41
C THR A 251 13.77 4.04 17.33
N VAL A 252 13.72 2.70 17.36
CA VAL A 252 12.88 1.94 18.30
C VAL A 252 13.73 0.87 18.97
N ASP A 253 13.33 0.48 20.18
CA ASP A 253 13.86 -0.72 20.80
C ASP A 253 13.05 -1.92 20.30
N VAL A 254 13.74 -3.02 20.00
CA VAL A 254 13.16 -4.26 19.49
C VAL A 254 13.45 -5.36 20.48
N ALA A 255 12.44 -5.81 21.22
CA ALA A 255 12.53 -7.00 22.04
C ALA A 255 12.21 -8.22 21.18
N PHE A 256 13.09 -9.21 21.21
CA PHE A 256 13.02 -10.44 20.41
C PHE A 256 13.00 -11.67 21.30
N ASN A 257 11.94 -12.45 21.19
CA ASN A 257 11.75 -13.71 21.89
C ASN A 257 11.67 -14.87 20.87
N TYR A 258 12.48 -15.89 21.07
CA TYR A 258 12.54 -17.07 20.22
C TYR A 258 12.25 -18.37 20.96
N GLY A 259 11.71 -18.28 22.20
CA GLY A 259 11.44 -19.44 23.06
C GLY A 259 12.68 -20.06 23.69
N GLY A 260 13.84 -19.42 23.53
CA GLY A 260 15.10 -19.84 24.13
C GLY A 260 15.28 -19.33 25.57
N PRO A 261 16.42 -19.62 26.18
CA PRO A 261 16.66 -19.30 27.58
C PRO A 261 16.79 -17.80 27.87
N GLN A 262 17.04 -16.98 26.85
CA GLN A 262 17.23 -15.54 26.99
C GLN A 262 16.52 -14.78 25.85
N ASN A 263 15.72 -13.80 26.24
CA ASN A 263 15.21 -12.82 25.30
C ASN A 263 16.32 -11.83 24.92
N ARG A 264 16.28 -11.36 23.68
CA ARG A 264 17.19 -10.32 23.17
C ARG A 264 16.47 -8.98 23.12
N THR A 265 17.19 -7.92 23.42
CA THR A 265 16.72 -6.55 23.18
C THR A 265 17.75 -5.81 22.35
N PHE A 266 17.34 -5.34 21.18
CA PHE A 266 18.16 -4.50 20.32
C PHE A 266 17.72 -3.06 20.51
N THR A 267 18.60 -2.23 21.04
CA THR A 267 18.29 -0.83 21.35
C THR A 267 18.66 0.08 20.18
N ASN A 268 17.89 1.19 20.04
CA ASN A 268 18.14 2.20 19.02
C ASN A 268 18.15 1.67 17.58
N VAL A 269 17.31 0.69 17.26
CA VAL A 269 17.16 0.14 15.93
C VAL A 269 16.59 1.23 14.99
N PRO A 270 17.29 1.62 13.93
CA PRO A 270 16.81 2.66 13.04
C PRO A 270 15.61 2.17 12.22
N VAL A 271 14.57 3.00 12.16
CA VAL A 271 13.36 2.75 11.36
C VAL A 271 13.02 3.98 10.53
N GLN A 272 12.57 3.76 9.31
CA GLN A 272 12.13 4.81 8.40
C GLN A 272 11.14 4.23 7.40
N ARG A 273 10.12 5.00 7.00
CA ARG A 273 9.17 4.62 5.95
C ARG A 273 9.89 4.18 4.68
N ASN A 274 9.39 3.13 4.07
CA ASN A 274 9.91 2.57 2.82
C ASN A 274 11.36 2.07 2.90
N TYR A 275 11.90 1.87 4.12
CA TYR A 275 13.22 1.31 4.33
C TYR A 275 13.14 -0.02 5.08
N ARG A 276 14.18 -0.83 4.86
CA ARG A 276 14.38 -2.12 5.51
C ARG A 276 15.55 -2.02 6.47
N THR A 277 15.34 -2.47 7.70
CA THR A 277 16.38 -2.63 8.71
C THR A 277 16.60 -4.13 8.95
N ASN A 278 17.84 -4.58 8.85
CA ASN A 278 18.22 -5.97 9.08
C ASN A 278 19.04 -6.05 10.38
N ILE A 279 18.57 -6.87 11.32
CA ILE A 279 19.25 -7.25 12.55
C ILE A 279 19.76 -8.67 12.33
N TYR A 280 21.08 -8.88 12.43
CA TYR A 280 21.66 -10.19 12.14
C TYR A 280 22.95 -10.47 12.92
N GLY A 281 23.25 -11.74 13.09
CA GLY A 281 24.43 -12.25 13.82
C GLY A 281 24.15 -13.59 14.47
N SER A 282 25.01 -14.02 15.38
CA SER A 282 24.80 -15.21 16.21
C SER A 282 23.84 -14.86 17.35
N LEU A 283 22.56 -15.09 17.15
CA LEU A 283 21.50 -14.60 18.04
C LEU A 283 20.95 -15.67 19.00
N LEU A 284 21.16 -16.94 18.72
CA LEU A 284 20.52 -18.05 19.42
C LEU A 284 21.44 -18.73 20.45
N THR A 285 22.72 -18.86 20.14
CA THR A 285 23.69 -19.55 21.00
C THR A 285 24.63 -18.62 21.75
N ASN A 286 24.74 -17.37 21.34
CA ASN A 286 25.62 -16.41 21.98
C ASN A 286 24.95 -15.85 23.22
N THR A 287 25.55 -16.01 24.38
CA THR A 287 25.07 -15.59 25.70
C THR A 287 25.70 -14.24 26.10
#